data_bc15c7835bf25a9bae34c7cc45467f31
#
_entry.id   bc15c7835bf25a9bae34c7cc45467f31
#
_cell.length_a   1.000
_cell.length_b   1.000
_cell.length_c   1.000
_cell.angle_alpha   90.00
_cell.angle_beta   90.00
_cell.angle_gamma   90.00
#
_symmetry.space_group_name_H-M   'P 1'
#
loop_
_entity.id
_entity.type
_entity.pdbx_description
1 polymer ?
#
loop_
_entity_poly.entity_id
_entity_poly.type
_entity_poly.pdbx_seq_one_letter_code
_entity_poly.pdbx_strand_id
1 'polypeptide(L)'
;MVQTAPGIDVQVWGGTAFTWTDAAGNPTKGTTVWSIGAADGAHFAPSKSTFMVNYRVEDLAAVLQALRDEGCNVLEKTDDSEYGKFGWVMDPEGNKVELWQPPPGQ
;
A
#
# COMPACT_ATOMS: atom_id res chain seq x y z
N MET A 1 -15.31 14.61 -3.75
CA MET A 1 -14.26 15.40 -4.42
C MET A 1 -13.08 15.60 -3.48
N VAL A 2 -11.90 15.38 -3.96
CA VAL A 2 -10.68 15.60 -3.18
C VAL A 2 -10.25 17.05 -3.34
N GLN A 3 -10.03 17.72 -2.22
CA GLN A 3 -9.47 19.07 -2.25
C GLN A 3 -7.94 18.96 -2.24
N THR A 4 -7.29 19.71 -3.12
CA THR A 4 -5.84 19.79 -3.13
C THR A 4 -5.35 20.84 -2.14
N ALA A 5 -4.29 20.50 -1.39
CA ALA A 5 -3.53 21.46 -0.62
C ALA A 5 -2.34 21.95 -1.46
N PRO A 6 -1.75 23.12 -1.14
CA PRO A 6 -0.54 23.57 -1.82
C PRO A 6 0.56 22.52 -1.77
N GLY A 7 1.18 22.24 -2.91
CA GLY A 7 2.25 21.26 -3.03
C GLY A 7 1.81 19.80 -3.19
N ILE A 8 0.51 19.56 -3.30
CA ILE A 8 -0.04 18.21 -3.51
C ILE A 8 -0.77 18.17 -4.85
N ASP A 9 -0.30 17.31 -5.75
CA ASP A 9 -0.95 17.05 -7.03
C ASP A 9 -1.80 15.79 -6.93
N VAL A 10 -3.14 15.96 -7.02
CA VAL A 10 -4.05 14.83 -6.99
C VAL A 10 -4.14 14.22 -8.38
N GLN A 11 -3.82 12.93 -8.45
CA GLN A 11 -3.86 12.16 -9.70
C GLN A 11 -5.29 11.78 -10.07
N VAL A 12 -5.53 11.44 -11.34
CA VAL A 12 -6.85 11.04 -11.84
C VAL A 12 -7.39 9.79 -11.15
N TRP A 13 -6.53 8.94 -10.61
CA TRP A 13 -6.93 7.73 -9.85
C TRP A 13 -7.32 8.04 -8.40
N GLY A 14 -7.40 9.31 -8.03
CA GLY A 14 -7.88 9.72 -6.70
C GLY A 14 -6.81 9.71 -5.62
N GLY A 15 -5.58 10.08 -5.94
CA GLY A 15 -4.50 10.12 -4.97
C GLY A 15 -3.29 10.88 -5.47
N THR A 16 -2.20 10.78 -4.75
CA THR A 16 -0.94 11.40 -5.14
C THR A 16 0.25 10.53 -4.74
N ALA A 17 1.35 10.69 -5.44
CA ALA A 17 2.59 10.00 -5.16
C ALA A 17 3.69 11.01 -4.83
N PHE A 18 4.44 10.71 -3.77
CA PHE A 18 5.56 11.55 -3.32
C PHE A 18 6.86 10.83 -3.60
N THR A 19 7.72 11.42 -4.43
CA THR A 19 9.05 10.88 -4.69
C THR A 19 9.94 11.14 -3.47
N TRP A 20 10.66 10.11 -3.04
CA TRP A 20 11.60 10.26 -1.94
C TRP A 20 12.81 11.08 -2.38
N THR A 21 13.31 11.90 -1.46
CA THR A 21 14.51 12.70 -1.67
C THR A 21 15.49 12.47 -0.53
N ASP A 22 16.78 12.71 -0.80
CA ASP A 22 17.80 12.71 0.24
C ASP A 22 17.79 14.05 1.02
N ALA A 23 18.68 14.18 1.99
CA ALA A 23 18.77 15.38 2.81
C ALA A 23 19.14 16.65 2.01
N ALA A 24 19.74 16.50 0.83
CA ALA A 24 20.07 17.61 -0.06
C ALA A 24 18.93 17.94 -1.05
N GLY A 25 17.82 17.20 -1.00
CA GLY A 25 16.67 17.41 -1.88
C GLY A 25 16.76 16.69 -3.22
N ASN A 26 17.76 15.84 -3.43
CA ASN A 26 17.87 15.07 -4.68
C ASN A 26 16.95 13.86 -4.67
N PRO A 27 16.29 13.54 -5.80
CA PRO A 27 15.45 12.36 -5.86
C PRO A 27 16.22 11.09 -5.53
N THR A 28 15.62 10.24 -4.71
CA THR A 28 16.12 8.90 -4.41
C THR A 28 15.15 7.85 -4.93
N LYS A 29 15.55 6.58 -4.82
CA LYS A 29 14.73 5.46 -5.23
C LYS A 29 13.66 5.21 -4.18
N GLY A 30 12.41 5.47 -4.51
CA GLY A 30 11.28 5.22 -3.64
C GLY A 30 10.13 6.19 -3.85
N THR A 31 8.95 5.76 -3.44
CA THR A 31 7.71 6.51 -3.61
C THR A 31 6.79 6.24 -2.43
N THR A 32 6.16 7.29 -1.91
CA THR A 32 5.05 7.17 -0.98
C THR A 32 3.77 7.55 -1.72
N VAL A 33 2.73 6.74 -1.59
CA VAL A 33 1.45 6.96 -2.26
C VAL A 33 0.37 7.18 -1.20
N TRP A 34 -0.42 8.23 -1.41
CA TRP A 34 -1.65 8.48 -0.65
C TRP A 34 -2.81 8.43 -1.63
N SER A 35 -3.84 7.64 -1.34
CA SER A 35 -4.97 7.47 -2.25
C SER A 35 -6.28 7.39 -1.51
N ILE A 36 -7.37 7.66 -2.24
CA ILE A 36 -8.74 7.58 -1.75
C ILE A 36 -9.47 6.53 -2.56
N GLY A 37 -10.09 5.58 -1.85
CA GLY A 37 -10.98 4.61 -2.46
C GLY A 37 -12.44 5.00 -2.28
N ALA A 38 -13.32 4.34 -3.02
CA ALA A 38 -14.77 4.52 -2.87
C ALA A 38 -15.22 4.02 -1.50
N ALA A 39 -16.11 4.77 -0.84
CA ALA A 39 -16.59 4.42 0.50
C ALA A 39 -17.35 3.09 0.53
N ASP A 40 -18.00 2.72 -0.57
CA ASP A 40 -18.74 1.47 -0.73
C ASP A 40 -17.95 0.38 -1.44
N GLY A 41 -16.65 0.61 -1.69
CA GLY A 41 -15.78 -0.38 -2.32
C GLY A 41 -15.43 -1.52 -1.39
N ALA A 42 -15.11 -2.68 -1.96
CA ALA A 42 -14.72 -3.88 -1.21
C ALA A 42 -13.22 -3.91 -0.89
N HIS A 43 -12.49 -2.83 -1.14
CA HIS A 43 -11.04 -2.82 -1.06
C HIS A 43 -10.52 -3.11 0.36
N PHE A 44 -11.26 -2.67 1.38
CA PHE A 44 -10.88 -2.91 2.77
C PHE A 44 -11.46 -4.18 3.36
N ALA A 45 -12.35 -4.87 2.64
CA ALA A 45 -12.93 -6.10 3.15
C ALA A 45 -11.84 -7.16 3.40
N PRO A 46 -11.95 -8.00 4.44
CA PRO A 46 -13.05 -8.11 5.40
C PRO A 46 -13.02 -7.12 6.56
N SER A 47 -12.12 -6.16 6.56
CA SER A 47 -12.08 -5.10 7.58
C SER A 47 -13.26 -4.14 7.42
N LYS A 48 -13.72 -3.61 8.54
CA LYS A 48 -14.71 -2.53 8.59
C LYS A 48 -14.08 -1.16 8.77
N SER A 49 -12.76 -1.09 8.80
CA SER A 49 -12.03 0.17 8.91
C SER A 49 -12.23 1.03 7.66
N THR A 50 -12.09 2.34 7.84
CA THR A 50 -12.25 3.33 6.78
C THR A 50 -10.93 3.70 6.12
N PHE A 51 -9.85 3.07 6.55
CA PHE A 51 -8.52 3.28 5.98
C PHE A 51 -7.72 1.98 6.00
N MET A 52 -6.67 1.94 5.21
CA MET A 52 -5.76 0.80 5.14
C MET A 52 -4.33 1.32 5.05
N VAL A 53 -3.44 0.79 5.89
CA VAL A 53 -2.02 1.12 5.86
C VAL A 53 -1.31 0.15 4.93
N ASN A 54 -0.42 0.67 4.11
CA ASN A 54 0.44 -0.10 3.23
C ASN A 54 1.87 -0.06 3.74
N TYR A 55 2.51 -1.21 3.80
CA TYR A 55 3.94 -1.32 4.11
C TYR A 55 4.71 -1.81 2.89
N ARG A 56 5.77 -1.12 2.58
CA ARG A 56 6.71 -1.51 1.53
C ARG A 56 7.61 -2.65 2.02
N VAL A 57 7.76 -3.69 1.19
CA VAL A 57 8.63 -4.84 1.49
C VAL A 57 9.53 -5.14 0.28
N GLU A 58 10.67 -5.76 0.53
CA GLU A 58 11.62 -6.12 -0.53
C GLU A 58 11.26 -7.45 -1.19
N ASP A 59 10.72 -8.41 -0.43
CA ASP A 59 10.34 -9.73 -0.93
C ASP A 59 8.98 -10.10 -0.34
N LEU A 60 7.94 -9.86 -1.10
CA LEU A 60 6.57 -10.09 -0.64
C LEU A 60 6.31 -11.57 -0.35
N ALA A 61 6.77 -12.47 -1.21
CA ALA A 61 6.54 -13.91 -1.01
C ALA A 61 7.15 -14.40 0.29
N ALA A 62 8.36 -13.95 0.62
CA ALA A 62 9.02 -14.31 1.86
C ALA A 62 8.29 -13.76 3.09
N VAL A 63 7.84 -12.51 3.03
CA VAL A 63 7.09 -11.89 4.14
C VAL A 63 5.77 -12.59 4.36
N LEU A 64 5.00 -12.86 3.31
CA LEU A 64 3.72 -13.57 3.44
C LEU A 64 3.91 -14.97 4.03
N GLN A 65 4.95 -15.68 3.61
CA GLN A 65 5.22 -17.02 4.14
C GLN A 65 5.60 -16.94 5.63
N ALA A 66 6.44 -16.00 6.02
CA ALA A 66 6.80 -15.80 7.42
C ALA A 66 5.58 -15.50 8.29
N LEU A 67 4.66 -14.65 7.79
CA LEU A 67 3.43 -14.32 8.52
C LEU A 67 2.51 -15.54 8.65
N ARG A 68 2.41 -16.38 7.61
CA ARG A 68 1.65 -17.64 7.69
C ARG A 68 2.24 -18.59 8.71
N ASP A 69 3.57 -18.69 8.73
CA ASP A 69 4.28 -19.56 9.68
C ASP A 69 4.06 -19.11 11.12
N GLU A 70 3.89 -17.82 11.36
CA GLU A 70 3.56 -17.27 12.67
C GLU A 70 2.08 -17.37 13.03
N GLY A 71 1.26 -17.89 12.14
CA GLY A 71 -0.18 -18.04 12.39
C GLY A 71 -1.01 -16.79 12.13
N CYS A 72 -0.46 -15.80 11.44
CA CYS A 72 -1.21 -14.60 11.07
C CYS A 72 -2.25 -14.91 10.00
N ASN A 73 -3.32 -14.12 9.98
CA ASN A 73 -4.39 -14.26 9.00
C ASN A 73 -4.01 -13.58 7.68
N VAL A 74 -3.25 -14.27 6.87
CA VAL A 74 -2.85 -13.80 5.54
C VAL A 74 -3.95 -14.13 4.54
N LEU A 75 -4.44 -13.13 3.80
CA LEU A 75 -5.47 -13.35 2.79
C LEU A 75 -4.88 -14.12 1.62
N GLU A 76 -5.72 -14.96 0.98
CA GLU A 76 -5.26 -15.79 -0.13
C GLU A 76 -4.99 -15.01 -1.40
N LYS A 77 -5.73 -13.92 -1.60
CA LYS A 77 -5.59 -13.10 -2.80
C LYS A 77 -4.27 -12.34 -2.79
N THR A 78 -3.59 -12.36 -3.92
CA THR A 78 -2.45 -11.47 -4.20
C THR A 78 -2.62 -10.87 -5.58
N ASP A 79 -2.00 -9.73 -5.82
CA ASP A 79 -1.98 -9.10 -7.13
C ASP A 79 -0.53 -8.92 -7.59
N ASP A 80 -0.31 -9.10 -8.89
CA ASP A 80 0.98 -8.85 -9.53
C ASP A 80 0.71 -8.07 -10.82
N SER A 81 1.21 -6.85 -10.88
CA SER A 81 0.96 -5.95 -11.99
C SER A 81 2.17 -5.06 -12.26
N GLU A 82 2.02 -4.14 -13.22
CA GLU A 82 3.05 -3.13 -13.49
C GLU A 82 3.32 -2.21 -12.29
N TYR A 83 2.39 -2.13 -11.35
CA TYR A 83 2.53 -1.33 -10.12
C TYR A 83 3.25 -2.08 -9.01
N GLY A 84 3.62 -3.32 -9.23
CA GLY A 84 4.30 -4.17 -8.25
C GLY A 84 3.44 -5.35 -7.80
N LYS A 85 3.87 -5.95 -6.70
CA LYS A 85 3.19 -7.10 -6.11
C LYS A 85 2.54 -6.69 -4.81
N PHE A 86 1.29 -7.13 -4.62
CA PHE A 86 0.49 -6.77 -3.45
C PHE A 86 0.00 -8.01 -2.74
N GLY A 87 0.01 -7.96 -1.42
CA GLY A 87 -0.60 -8.98 -0.57
C GLY A 87 -1.24 -8.31 0.64
N TRP A 88 -2.06 -9.05 1.37
CA TRP A 88 -2.84 -8.50 2.48
C TRP A 88 -2.84 -9.44 3.66
N VAL A 89 -2.83 -8.85 4.86
CA VAL A 89 -2.91 -9.58 6.12
C VAL A 89 -3.86 -8.82 7.05
N MET A 90 -4.60 -9.56 7.87
CA MET A 90 -5.43 -8.96 8.92
C MET A 90 -4.63 -8.88 10.20
N ASP A 91 -4.64 -7.72 10.86
CA ASP A 91 -4.02 -7.59 12.17
C ASP A 91 -4.95 -8.14 13.27
N PRO A 92 -4.46 -8.30 14.53
CA PRO A 92 -5.29 -8.84 15.61
C PRO A 92 -6.51 -7.97 15.96
N GLU A 93 -6.50 -6.70 15.59
CA GLU A 93 -7.61 -5.78 15.85
C GLU A 93 -8.63 -5.75 14.71
N GLY A 94 -8.43 -6.56 13.66
CA GLY A 94 -9.34 -6.63 12.53
C GLY A 94 -9.08 -5.60 11.43
N ASN A 95 -7.94 -4.93 11.44
CA ASN A 95 -7.56 -4.02 10.38
C ASN A 95 -6.87 -4.79 9.26
N LYS A 96 -7.20 -4.44 8.03
CA LYS A 96 -6.51 -4.99 6.86
C LYS A 96 -5.26 -4.18 6.60
N VAL A 97 -4.14 -4.86 6.44
CA VAL A 97 -2.84 -4.27 6.13
C VAL A 97 -2.43 -4.72 4.74
N GLU A 98 -2.00 -3.79 3.92
CA GLU A 98 -1.47 -4.08 2.59
C GLU A 98 0.04 -4.12 2.63
N LEU A 99 0.61 -5.12 1.97
CA LEU A 99 2.05 -5.27 1.80
C LEU A 99 2.35 -5.12 0.32
N TRP A 100 3.35 -4.33 0.00
CA TRP A 100 3.67 -3.94 -1.37
C TRP A 100 5.15 -4.16 -1.67
N GLN A 101 5.42 -4.98 -2.68
CA GLN A 101 6.75 -5.08 -3.27
C GLN A 101 6.75 -4.23 -4.52
N PRO A 102 7.39 -3.04 -4.50
CA PRO A 102 7.41 -2.16 -5.67
C PRO A 102 8.11 -2.80 -6.87
N PRO A 103 7.78 -2.35 -8.08
CA PRO A 103 8.55 -2.76 -9.24
C PRO A 103 9.98 -2.23 -9.16
N PRO A 104 10.91 -2.81 -9.92
CA PRO A 104 12.30 -2.34 -9.92
C PRO A 104 12.39 -0.84 -10.20
N GLY A 105 13.19 -0.14 -9.41
CA GLY A 105 13.38 1.30 -9.56
C GLY A 105 12.47 2.17 -8.70
N GLN A 106 11.55 1.55 -7.96
CA GLN A 106 10.63 2.29 -7.08
C GLN A 106 10.73 1.87 -5.57
#